data_0a871883965f08317600a882e92c0b4e
#
_entry.id   0a871883965f08317600a882e92c0b4e
#
_cell.length_a   1.000
_cell.length_b   1.000
_cell.length_c   1.000
_cell.angle_alpha   90.00
_cell.angle_beta   90.00
_cell.angle_gamma   90.00
#
_symmetry.space_group_name_H-M   'P 1'
#
loop_
_entity.id
_entity.type
_entity.pdbx_description
1 polymer ?
#
loop_
_entity_poly.entity_id
_entity_poly.type
_entity_poly.pdbx_seq_one_letter_code
_entity_poly.pdbx_strand_id
1 'polypeptide(L)'
;MKTKGFLFYLLLFNVQCSMFNSCTNHPDQVRITGDFANLEQAEFYIYSPSGAIDRLDTIKIQEGEFEYMAHIDGEAIFRLMYPNFSELTIFAKPGDEIEIEGDAQNLNAVDVDGSDDNEIYTEFREDITDLPLDKVRDVARDVALKYPRLAVSRYLFQEYFLQADSLQPKLVREVYDSLCRANPDNIELNKLSRQVKAYGLLYDGAVVPDFKLKTRTSAFSGEEGRQITAKEFKGTYLLIAFWGSWKSGSQSALYRVRRFRI
;
A
#
# COMPACT_ATOMS: atom_id res chain seq x y z
N MET A 1 -60.06 36.85 -16.38
CA MET A 1 -59.19 37.16 -15.24
C MET A 1 -58.67 35.89 -14.53
N LYS A 2 -57.94 35.02 -15.21
CA LYS A 2 -57.42 33.74 -14.60
C LYS A 2 -55.99 33.37 -15.03
N THR A 3 -55.23 34.30 -15.64
CA THR A 3 -53.89 33.98 -16.19
C THR A 3 -52.71 34.57 -15.38
N LYS A 4 -52.96 35.37 -14.32
CA LYS A 4 -51.88 35.96 -13.50
C LYS A 4 -51.39 35.07 -12.36
N GLY A 5 -52.15 34.06 -11.92
CA GLY A 5 -51.73 33.17 -10.83
C GLY A 5 -50.76 32.06 -11.25
N PHE A 6 -50.87 31.60 -12.49
CA PHE A 6 -50.02 30.51 -13.01
C PHE A 6 -48.57 30.96 -13.25
N LEU A 7 -48.38 32.20 -13.66
CA LEU A 7 -47.02 32.74 -13.90
C LEU A 7 -46.25 32.97 -12.58
N PHE A 8 -46.93 33.26 -11.49
CA PHE A 8 -46.32 33.48 -10.18
C PHE A 8 -45.88 32.17 -9.51
N TYR A 9 -46.59 31.06 -9.74
CA TYR A 9 -46.19 29.72 -9.28
C TYR A 9 -45.01 29.17 -10.04
N LEU A 10 -44.87 29.48 -11.34
CA LEU A 10 -43.75 29.03 -12.17
C LEU A 10 -42.45 29.77 -11.79
N LEU A 11 -42.53 31.00 -11.33
CA LEU A 11 -41.40 31.79 -10.83
C LEU A 11 -40.93 31.34 -9.43
N LEU A 12 -41.83 30.85 -8.59
CA LEU A 12 -41.45 30.32 -7.26
C LEU A 12 -40.81 28.92 -7.34
N PHE A 13 -41.14 28.14 -8.36
CA PHE A 13 -40.51 26.80 -8.53
C PHE A 13 -39.06 26.90 -9.02
N ASN A 14 -38.69 27.94 -9.77
CA ASN A 14 -37.31 28.11 -10.25
C ASN A 14 -36.35 28.71 -9.19
N VAL A 15 -36.83 29.25 -8.06
CA VAL A 15 -35.99 29.78 -7.00
C VAL A 15 -35.55 28.70 -5.98
N GLN A 16 -36.24 27.57 -5.94
CA GLN A 16 -35.88 26.48 -5.01
C GLN A 16 -34.80 25.51 -5.51
N CYS A 17 -34.45 25.56 -6.81
CA CYS A 17 -33.36 24.72 -7.35
C CYS A 17 -31.96 25.32 -7.25
N SER A 18 -31.80 26.52 -6.70
CA SER A 18 -30.50 27.22 -6.69
C SER A 18 -29.79 27.24 -5.33
N MET A 19 -30.24 26.46 -4.34
CA MET A 19 -29.64 26.49 -3.01
C MET A 19 -28.85 25.24 -2.61
N PHE A 20 -28.58 24.33 -3.54
CA PHE A 20 -27.80 23.12 -3.25
C PHE A 20 -26.50 23.02 -4.05
N ASN A 21 -25.78 24.14 -4.23
CA ASN A 21 -24.42 24.10 -4.71
C ASN A 21 -23.56 25.04 -3.86
N SER A 22 -23.42 24.74 -2.59
CA SER A 22 -22.31 25.23 -1.80
C SER A 22 -21.39 24.03 -1.53
N CYS A 23 -20.80 23.48 -2.60
CA CYS A 23 -19.56 22.75 -2.47
C CYS A 23 -18.49 23.77 -2.07
N THR A 24 -18.27 23.95 -0.78
CA THR A 24 -17.04 24.54 -0.29
C THR A 24 -15.95 23.49 -0.53
N ASN A 25 -15.42 23.45 -1.75
CA ASN A 25 -14.20 22.71 -2.02
C ASN A 25 -13.10 23.31 -1.14
N HIS A 26 -12.77 22.63 -0.08
CA HIS A 26 -11.56 22.88 0.69
C HIS A 26 -10.40 22.21 -0.08
N PRO A 27 -9.47 22.98 -0.63
CA PRO A 27 -8.44 22.45 -1.53
C PRO A 27 -7.45 21.48 -0.84
N ASP A 28 -7.49 21.40 0.47
CA ASP A 28 -6.68 20.53 1.34
C ASP A 28 -7.47 19.33 1.92
N GLN A 29 -8.71 19.15 1.48
CA GLN A 29 -9.59 18.10 1.98
C GLN A 29 -9.85 17.05 0.89
N VAL A 30 -9.72 15.79 1.25
CA VAL A 30 -10.22 14.67 0.44
C VAL A 30 -11.60 14.27 0.94
N ARG A 31 -12.48 13.97 -0.01
CA ARG A 31 -13.82 13.42 0.24
C ARG A 31 -13.87 12.01 -0.32
N ILE A 32 -14.25 11.06 0.51
CA ILE A 32 -14.42 9.66 0.14
C ILE A 32 -15.87 9.29 0.40
N THR A 33 -16.58 8.87 -0.63
CA THR A 33 -17.96 8.36 -0.54
C THR A 33 -18.00 6.90 -0.90
N GLY A 34 -18.98 6.17 -0.40
CA GLY A 34 -19.18 4.77 -0.77
C GLY A 34 -20.65 4.40 -0.82
N ASP A 35 -20.96 3.51 -1.78
CA ASP A 35 -22.25 2.85 -1.93
C ASP A 35 -22.06 1.34 -2.06
N PHE A 36 -22.60 0.59 -1.11
CA PHE A 36 -22.46 -0.85 -1.04
C PHE A 36 -23.82 -1.54 -1.15
N ALA A 37 -24.04 -2.22 -2.25
CA ALA A 37 -25.20 -3.11 -2.40
C ALA A 37 -25.16 -4.21 -1.33
N ASN A 38 -26.35 -4.68 -0.93
CA ASN A 38 -26.55 -5.75 0.06
C ASN A 38 -25.96 -5.43 1.45
N LEU A 39 -25.88 -4.15 1.82
CA LEU A 39 -25.39 -3.69 3.10
C LEU A 39 -26.32 -2.61 3.67
N GLU A 40 -27.05 -2.91 4.75
CA GLU A 40 -27.90 -1.88 5.39
C GLU A 40 -27.13 -1.08 6.45
N GLN A 41 -26.38 -1.78 7.32
CA GLN A 41 -25.62 -1.17 8.40
C GLN A 41 -24.33 -1.92 8.65
N ALA A 42 -23.22 -1.18 8.79
CA ALA A 42 -21.92 -1.71 9.17
C ALA A 42 -21.03 -0.63 9.80
N GLU A 43 -19.92 -1.04 10.38
CA GLU A 43 -18.82 -0.17 10.75
C GLU A 43 -17.57 -0.59 9.98
N PHE A 44 -17.02 0.34 9.20
CA PHE A 44 -15.71 0.20 8.56
C PHE A 44 -14.70 1.03 9.34
N TYR A 45 -13.44 0.68 9.21
CA TYR A 45 -12.35 1.44 9.81
C TYR A 45 -11.45 1.99 8.71
N ILE A 46 -11.01 3.24 8.86
CA ILE A 46 -10.07 3.86 7.93
C ILE A 46 -8.85 4.38 8.66
N TYR A 47 -7.68 4.14 8.08
CA TYR A 47 -6.40 4.63 8.59
C TYR A 47 -5.42 4.88 7.45
N SER A 48 -4.34 5.61 7.73
CA SER A 48 -3.28 5.86 6.75
C SER A 48 -1.96 5.25 7.23
N PRO A 49 -1.40 4.24 6.52
CA PRO A 49 -0.08 3.71 6.83
C PRO A 49 1.05 4.73 6.65
N SER A 50 0.85 5.74 5.80
CA SER A 50 1.80 6.82 5.55
C SER A 50 1.73 7.93 6.60
N GLY A 51 0.73 7.90 7.52
CA GLY A 51 0.55 8.91 8.55
C GLY A 51 -0.14 10.19 8.07
N ALA A 52 -0.87 10.14 6.94
CA ALA A 52 -1.67 11.27 6.47
C ALA A 52 -2.80 11.62 7.45
N ILE A 53 -3.31 10.62 8.16
CA ILE A 53 -4.09 10.76 9.39
C ILE A 53 -3.39 9.98 10.50
N ASP A 54 -3.38 10.50 11.71
CA ASP A 54 -2.64 9.96 12.86
C ASP A 54 -3.45 9.02 13.75
N ARG A 55 -4.66 8.65 13.30
CA ARG A 55 -5.61 7.82 14.03
C ARG A 55 -6.30 6.81 13.14
N LEU A 56 -6.92 5.82 13.79
CA LEU A 56 -7.90 4.91 13.20
C LEU A 56 -9.29 5.55 13.38
N ASP A 57 -9.94 5.90 12.28
CA ASP A 57 -11.30 6.43 12.30
C ASP A 57 -12.32 5.32 12.03
N THR A 58 -13.52 5.47 12.58
CA THR A 58 -14.66 4.57 12.33
C THR A 58 -15.66 5.25 11.40
N ILE A 59 -15.98 4.58 10.31
CA ILE A 59 -16.99 4.99 9.33
C ILE A 59 -18.26 4.16 9.58
N LYS A 60 -19.37 4.84 9.82
CA LYS A 60 -20.67 4.18 9.97
C LYS A 60 -21.39 4.16 8.64
N ILE A 61 -21.74 2.96 8.20
CA ILE A 61 -22.53 2.73 7.00
C ILE A 61 -24.01 2.74 7.37
N GLN A 62 -24.82 3.46 6.62
CA GLN A 62 -26.27 3.51 6.75
C GLN A 62 -26.91 3.38 5.36
N GLU A 63 -27.82 2.44 5.20
CA GLU A 63 -28.47 2.14 3.92
C GLU A 63 -27.48 1.85 2.77
N GLY A 64 -26.32 1.27 3.10
CA GLY A 64 -25.22 1.00 2.16
C GLY A 64 -24.26 2.17 1.94
N GLU A 65 -24.62 3.38 2.33
CA GLU A 65 -23.87 4.59 2.01
C GLU A 65 -23.01 5.09 3.16
N PHE A 66 -21.91 5.77 2.81
CA PHE A 66 -21.11 6.56 3.74
C PHE A 66 -20.46 7.76 3.06
N GLU A 67 -20.04 8.69 3.90
CA GLU A 67 -19.18 9.82 3.53
C GLU A 67 -18.08 9.98 4.59
N TYR A 68 -16.84 10.15 4.13
CA TYR A 68 -15.70 10.42 4.98
C TYR A 68 -14.89 11.58 4.42
N MET A 69 -14.47 12.50 5.29
CA MET A 69 -13.65 13.64 4.92
C MET A 69 -12.38 13.69 5.78
N ALA A 70 -11.24 13.93 5.15
CA ALA A 70 -9.97 14.11 5.84
C ALA A 70 -9.17 15.28 5.25
N HIS A 71 -8.46 16.01 6.11
CA HIS A 71 -7.43 16.95 5.67
C HIS A 71 -6.12 16.23 5.47
N ILE A 72 -5.50 16.43 4.31
CA ILE A 72 -4.21 15.85 3.97
C ILE A 72 -3.31 16.90 3.31
N ASP A 73 -2.02 16.89 3.67
CA ASP A 73 -1.05 17.89 3.19
C ASP A 73 -0.38 17.49 1.86
N GLY A 74 -0.65 16.29 1.36
CA GLY A 74 -0.03 15.76 0.14
C GLY A 74 -0.61 14.42 -0.27
N GLU A 75 0.08 13.71 -1.17
CA GLU A 75 -0.32 12.36 -1.57
C GLU A 75 -0.43 11.43 -0.35
N ALA A 76 -1.52 10.70 -0.24
CA ALA A 76 -1.82 9.80 0.85
C ALA A 76 -2.29 8.44 0.35
N ILE A 77 -2.03 7.41 1.15
CA ILE A 77 -2.63 6.10 1.00
C ILE A 77 -3.51 5.87 2.21
N PHE A 78 -4.76 5.54 1.97
CA PHE A 78 -5.69 5.07 3.00
C PHE A 78 -5.91 3.57 2.89
N ARG A 79 -6.20 2.95 4.02
CA ARG A 79 -6.69 1.59 4.14
C ARG A 79 -8.10 1.62 4.72
N LEU A 80 -9.06 1.19 3.93
CA LEU A 80 -10.42 0.95 4.39
C LEU A 80 -10.53 -0.51 4.80
N MET A 81 -10.67 -0.77 6.10
CA MET A 81 -10.75 -2.11 6.67
C MET A 81 -12.21 -2.48 6.90
N TYR A 82 -12.61 -3.60 6.33
CA TYR A 82 -13.93 -4.18 6.46
C TYR A 82 -14.08 -5.02 7.75
N PRO A 83 -15.32 -5.37 8.17
CA PRO A 83 -15.54 -6.17 9.38
C PRO A 83 -14.89 -7.56 9.36
N ASN A 84 -14.61 -8.11 8.18
CA ASN A 84 -13.89 -9.39 8.00
C ASN A 84 -12.36 -9.24 8.02
N PHE A 85 -11.86 -8.03 8.35
CA PHE A 85 -10.44 -7.66 8.36
C PHE A 85 -9.74 -7.67 6.99
N SER A 86 -10.47 -7.81 5.89
CA SER A 86 -9.90 -7.49 4.59
C SER A 86 -9.80 -5.97 4.41
N GLU A 87 -8.89 -5.51 3.54
CA GLU A 87 -8.58 -4.10 3.37
C GLU A 87 -8.64 -3.68 1.91
N LEU A 88 -9.19 -2.51 1.67
CA LEU A 88 -9.16 -1.80 0.40
C LEU A 88 -8.11 -0.68 0.48
N THR A 89 -7.22 -0.60 -0.50
CA THR A 89 -6.29 0.51 -0.65
C THR A 89 -6.91 1.61 -1.48
N ILE A 90 -6.79 2.84 -1.02
CA ILE A 90 -7.32 4.04 -1.67
C ILE A 90 -6.17 5.04 -1.76
N PHE A 91 -5.97 5.61 -2.95
CA PHE A 91 -5.01 6.68 -3.20
C PHE A 91 -5.72 8.02 -3.19
N ALA A 92 -5.13 9.02 -2.55
CA ALA A 92 -5.74 10.33 -2.44
C ALA A 92 -4.72 11.47 -2.54
N LYS A 93 -5.16 12.58 -3.08
CA LYS A 93 -4.47 13.87 -3.09
C LYS A 93 -5.39 14.92 -2.50
N PRO A 94 -4.86 16.03 -2.00
CA PRO A 94 -5.68 17.15 -1.55
C PRO A 94 -6.65 17.60 -2.66
N GLY A 95 -7.93 17.71 -2.33
CA GLY A 95 -8.99 18.11 -3.24
C GLY A 95 -9.66 16.96 -4.02
N ASP A 96 -9.20 15.71 -3.88
CA ASP A 96 -9.82 14.58 -4.56
C ASP A 96 -11.22 14.28 -4.00
N GLU A 97 -12.13 13.93 -4.90
CA GLU A 97 -13.43 13.33 -4.62
C GLU A 97 -13.38 11.88 -5.10
N ILE A 98 -13.42 10.94 -4.17
CA ILE A 98 -13.24 9.51 -4.42
C ILE A 98 -14.57 8.81 -4.17
N GLU A 99 -14.99 8.01 -5.13
CA GLU A 99 -16.23 7.22 -5.08
C GLU A 99 -15.88 5.74 -5.01
N ILE A 100 -16.54 5.02 -4.09
CA ILE A 100 -16.34 3.59 -3.87
C ILE A 100 -17.68 2.90 -4.08
N GLU A 101 -17.75 2.04 -5.08
CA GLU A 101 -18.94 1.25 -5.35
C GLU A 101 -18.65 -0.25 -5.23
N GLY A 102 -19.56 -1.00 -4.60
CA GLY A 102 -19.35 -2.42 -4.43
C GLY A 102 -20.54 -3.20 -3.93
N ASP A 103 -20.32 -4.51 -3.79
CA ASP A 103 -21.29 -5.43 -3.17
C ASP A 103 -20.66 -6.02 -1.89
N ALA A 104 -21.37 -5.90 -0.76
CA ALA A 104 -20.92 -6.45 0.51
C ALA A 104 -20.75 -7.99 0.49
N GLN A 105 -21.32 -8.68 -0.48
CA GLN A 105 -21.11 -10.11 -0.71
C GLN A 105 -19.81 -10.41 -1.46
N ASN A 106 -19.21 -9.39 -2.15
CA ASN A 106 -17.98 -9.55 -2.89
C ASN A 106 -17.04 -8.33 -2.73
N LEU A 107 -16.51 -8.16 -1.54
CA LEU A 107 -15.61 -7.04 -1.21
C LEU A 107 -14.27 -7.04 -1.96
N ASN A 108 -13.96 -8.09 -2.71
CA ASN A 108 -12.76 -8.12 -3.56
C ASN A 108 -12.96 -7.40 -4.89
N ALA A 109 -14.22 -7.31 -5.37
CA ALA A 109 -14.59 -6.65 -6.62
C ALA A 109 -15.29 -5.31 -6.34
N VAL A 110 -14.59 -4.42 -5.62
CA VAL A 110 -15.06 -3.08 -5.30
C VAL A 110 -14.36 -2.10 -6.24
N ASP A 111 -15.14 -1.26 -6.91
CA ASP A 111 -14.63 -0.20 -7.76
C ASP A 111 -14.25 1.02 -6.93
N VAL A 112 -13.16 1.68 -7.31
CA VAL A 112 -12.71 2.93 -6.69
C VAL A 112 -12.34 3.90 -7.81
N ASP A 113 -13.13 4.96 -7.92
CA ASP A 113 -13.01 6.00 -8.93
C ASP A 113 -12.52 7.33 -8.32
N GLY A 114 -12.43 8.37 -9.16
CA GLY A 114 -12.11 9.73 -8.77
C GLY A 114 -10.63 10.10 -8.87
N SER A 115 -9.76 9.18 -9.29
CA SER A 115 -8.38 9.49 -9.66
C SER A 115 -7.75 8.41 -10.52
N ASP A 116 -6.80 8.79 -11.38
CA ASP A 116 -6.03 7.84 -12.21
C ASP A 116 -5.38 6.72 -11.36
N ASP A 117 -4.92 7.06 -10.14
CA ASP A 117 -4.28 6.09 -9.24
C ASP A 117 -5.27 5.00 -8.80
N ASN A 118 -6.52 5.36 -8.48
CA ASN A 118 -7.55 4.44 -8.04
C ASN A 118 -8.10 3.60 -9.19
N GLU A 119 -8.39 4.20 -10.33
CA GLU A 119 -8.87 3.51 -11.53
C GLU A 119 -7.86 2.44 -11.98
N ILE A 120 -6.57 2.81 -12.09
CA ILE A 120 -5.51 1.86 -12.46
C ILE A 120 -5.34 0.77 -11.40
N TYR A 121 -5.50 1.09 -10.12
CA TYR A 121 -5.42 0.08 -9.07
C TYR A 121 -6.61 -0.87 -9.07
N THR A 122 -7.80 -0.39 -9.42
CA THR A 122 -9.00 -1.22 -9.60
C THR A 122 -8.81 -2.18 -10.77
N GLU A 123 -8.40 -1.70 -11.95
CA GLU A 123 -8.03 -2.54 -13.10
C GLU A 123 -6.97 -3.60 -12.72
N PHE A 124 -5.91 -3.17 -12.01
CA PHE A 124 -4.87 -4.09 -11.56
C PHE A 124 -5.42 -5.20 -10.66
N ARG A 125 -6.31 -4.90 -9.69
CA ARG A 125 -6.90 -5.91 -8.80
C ARG A 125 -7.76 -6.91 -9.55
N GLU A 126 -8.51 -6.46 -10.53
CA GLU A 126 -9.30 -7.32 -11.42
C GLU A 126 -8.41 -8.26 -12.23
N ASP A 127 -7.39 -7.71 -12.87
CA ASP A 127 -6.45 -8.47 -13.70
C ASP A 127 -5.72 -9.59 -12.94
N ILE A 128 -5.48 -9.39 -11.64
CA ILE A 128 -4.71 -10.36 -10.83
C ILE A 128 -5.56 -11.36 -10.06
N THR A 129 -6.89 -11.25 -10.06
CA THR A 129 -7.80 -12.01 -9.16
C THR A 129 -7.55 -13.53 -9.20
N ASP A 130 -7.28 -14.09 -10.38
CA ASP A 130 -7.08 -15.54 -10.58
C ASP A 130 -5.63 -15.88 -10.97
N LEU A 131 -4.69 -14.95 -10.85
CA LEU A 131 -3.33 -15.16 -11.29
C LEU A 131 -2.43 -15.75 -10.19
N PRO A 132 -1.50 -16.66 -10.55
CA PRO A 132 -0.45 -17.08 -9.63
C PRO A 132 0.54 -15.94 -9.36
N LEU A 133 1.16 -15.94 -8.18
CA LEU A 133 1.98 -14.84 -7.66
C LEU A 133 3.11 -14.35 -8.59
N ASP A 134 3.72 -15.27 -9.35
CA ASP A 134 4.73 -14.92 -10.34
C ASP A 134 4.15 -14.08 -11.48
N LYS A 135 2.92 -14.36 -11.91
CA LYS A 135 2.20 -13.59 -12.93
C LYS A 135 1.68 -12.27 -12.41
N VAL A 136 1.21 -12.21 -11.16
CA VAL A 136 0.85 -10.95 -10.50
C VAL A 136 2.01 -9.95 -10.56
N ARG A 137 3.23 -10.41 -10.34
CA ARG A 137 4.43 -9.55 -10.42
C ARG A 137 4.71 -9.05 -11.84
N ASP A 138 4.43 -9.85 -12.87
CA ASP A 138 4.54 -9.42 -14.26
C ASP A 138 3.56 -8.27 -14.54
N VAL A 139 2.28 -8.38 -14.12
CA VAL A 139 1.27 -7.33 -14.25
C VAL A 139 1.66 -6.08 -13.47
N ALA A 140 2.11 -6.23 -12.21
CA ALA A 140 2.57 -5.11 -11.39
C ALA A 140 3.75 -4.36 -12.03
N ARG A 141 4.69 -5.08 -12.68
CA ARG A 141 5.76 -4.48 -13.46
C ARG A 141 5.22 -3.66 -14.61
N ASP A 142 4.33 -4.23 -15.39
CA ASP A 142 3.80 -3.58 -16.60
C ASP A 142 3.04 -2.29 -16.24
N VAL A 143 2.25 -2.29 -15.17
CA VAL A 143 1.60 -1.09 -14.62
C VAL A 143 2.65 -0.07 -14.16
N ALA A 144 3.66 -0.48 -13.39
CA ALA A 144 4.68 0.42 -12.87
C ALA A 144 5.54 1.06 -13.97
N LEU A 145 5.80 0.34 -15.07
CA LEU A 145 6.53 0.85 -16.23
C LEU A 145 5.67 1.74 -17.12
N LYS A 146 4.37 1.46 -17.20
CA LYS A 146 3.41 2.24 -18.00
C LYS A 146 3.06 3.58 -17.35
N TYR A 147 2.92 3.60 -16.02
CA TYR A 147 2.49 4.77 -15.25
C TYR A 147 3.49 5.18 -14.16
N PRO A 148 4.78 5.38 -14.47
CA PRO A 148 5.82 5.50 -13.45
C PRO A 148 5.73 6.75 -12.56
N ARG A 149 4.89 7.74 -12.92
CA ARG A 149 4.68 8.96 -12.13
C ARG A 149 3.62 8.82 -11.05
N LEU A 150 2.73 7.86 -11.18
CA LEU A 150 1.59 7.68 -10.29
C LEU A 150 1.99 7.05 -8.95
N ALA A 151 1.20 7.32 -7.91
CA ALA A 151 1.40 6.76 -6.57
C ALA A 151 1.19 5.25 -6.55
N VAL A 152 0.21 4.76 -7.32
CA VAL A 152 -0.06 3.33 -7.48
C VAL A 152 1.18 2.56 -7.92
N SER A 153 1.98 3.10 -8.84
CA SER A 153 3.19 2.43 -9.32
C SER A 153 4.27 2.31 -8.24
N ARG A 154 4.42 3.33 -7.39
CA ARG A 154 5.32 3.30 -6.23
C ARG A 154 4.83 2.32 -5.16
N TYR A 155 3.51 2.27 -4.95
CA TYR A 155 2.88 1.30 -4.06
C TYR A 155 3.09 -0.13 -4.54
N LEU A 156 2.79 -0.45 -5.81
CA LEU A 156 3.00 -1.77 -6.40
C LEU A 156 4.47 -2.20 -6.33
N PHE A 157 5.41 -1.26 -6.50
CA PHE A 157 6.83 -1.53 -6.34
C PHE A 157 7.17 -1.98 -4.91
N GLN A 158 6.63 -1.34 -3.90
CA GLN A 158 6.85 -1.74 -2.50
C GLN A 158 6.26 -3.12 -2.21
N GLU A 159 5.01 -3.35 -2.59
CA GLU A 159 4.28 -4.59 -2.28
C GLU A 159 4.85 -5.81 -3.02
N TYR A 160 5.04 -5.70 -4.32
CA TYR A 160 5.34 -6.88 -5.16
C TYR A 160 6.82 -7.08 -5.46
N PHE A 161 7.68 -6.10 -5.18
CA PHE A 161 9.12 -6.20 -5.50
C PHE A 161 10.02 -6.09 -4.27
N LEU A 162 9.72 -5.21 -3.32
CA LEU A 162 10.55 -5.03 -2.13
C LEU A 162 10.16 -5.96 -0.98
N GLN A 163 8.88 -6.27 -0.82
CA GLN A 163 8.35 -7.16 0.23
C GLN A 163 8.15 -8.60 -0.24
N ALA A 164 8.52 -8.90 -1.47
CA ALA A 164 8.34 -10.23 -2.06
C ALA A 164 9.20 -11.30 -1.36
N ASP A 165 8.63 -12.49 -1.15
CA ASP A 165 9.34 -13.63 -0.54
C ASP A 165 10.55 -14.11 -1.37
N SER A 166 10.48 -13.92 -2.70
CA SER A 166 11.59 -14.24 -3.62
C SER A 166 12.03 -12.97 -4.35
N LEU A 167 13.24 -12.55 -4.09
CA LEU A 167 13.84 -11.40 -4.76
C LEU A 167 14.23 -11.74 -6.20
N GLN A 168 13.89 -10.84 -7.12
CA GLN A 168 14.37 -10.84 -8.50
C GLN A 168 15.17 -9.55 -8.75
N PRO A 169 16.47 -9.51 -8.43
CA PRO A 169 17.25 -8.26 -8.37
C PRO A 169 17.25 -7.44 -9.66
N LYS A 170 17.25 -8.12 -10.81
CA LYS A 170 17.20 -7.44 -12.12
C LYS A 170 15.89 -6.70 -12.32
N LEU A 171 14.78 -7.37 -11.99
CA LEU A 171 13.43 -6.82 -12.13
C LEU A 171 13.19 -5.68 -11.14
N VAL A 172 13.62 -5.86 -9.89
CA VAL A 172 13.60 -4.78 -8.87
C VAL A 172 14.35 -3.55 -9.38
N ARG A 173 15.51 -3.74 -9.98
CA ARG A 173 16.32 -2.65 -10.54
C ARG A 173 15.65 -1.96 -11.71
N GLU A 174 15.09 -2.72 -12.65
CA GLU A 174 14.40 -2.20 -13.84
C GLU A 174 13.25 -1.25 -13.43
N VAL A 175 12.36 -1.73 -12.54
CA VAL A 175 11.22 -0.95 -12.08
C VAL A 175 11.68 0.27 -11.29
N TYR A 176 12.61 0.09 -10.35
CA TYR A 176 13.15 1.18 -9.54
C TYR A 176 13.77 2.30 -10.39
N ASP A 177 14.62 1.94 -11.38
CA ASP A 177 15.27 2.92 -12.25
C ASP A 177 14.23 3.67 -13.11
N SER A 178 13.12 3.03 -13.50
CA SER A 178 11.99 3.70 -14.19
C SER A 178 11.28 4.70 -13.29
N LEU A 179 10.93 4.28 -12.08
CA LEU A 179 10.26 5.15 -11.10
C LEU A 179 11.12 6.37 -10.74
N CYS A 180 12.42 6.17 -10.51
CA CYS A 180 13.35 7.27 -10.19
C CYS A 180 13.50 8.26 -11.34
N ARG A 181 13.57 7.80 -12.59
CA ARG A 181 13.64 8.70 -13.75
C ARG A 181 12.38 9.56 -13.88
N ALA A 182 11.22 9.01 -13.57
CA ALA A 182 9.95 9.71 -13.65
C ALA A 182 9.71 10.66 -12.46
N ASN A 183 10.33 10.37 -11.29
CA ASN A 183 10.15 11.10 -10.04
C ASN A 183 11.51 11.45 -9.39
N PRO A 184 12.34 12.30 -10.00
CA PRO A 184 13.72 12.54 -9.55
C PRO A 184 13.80 13.14 -8.13
N ASP A 185 12.78 13.92 -7.75
CA ASP A 185 12.74 14.62 -6.46
C ASP A 185 11.98 13.83 -5.36
N ASN A 186 11.55 12.60 -5.66
CA ASN A 186 10.81 11.80 -4.71
C ASN A 186 11.74 11.26 -3.61
N ILE A 187 11.56 11.79 -2.38
CA ILE A 187 12.41 11.49 -1.22
C ILE A 187 12.32 10.01 -0.82
N GLU A 188 11.14 9.40 -0.93
CA GLU A 188 10.91 8.01 -0.55
C GLU A 188 11.66 7.05 -1.48
N LEU A 189 11.55 7.24 -2.79
CA LEU A 189 12.32 6.47 -3.76
C LEU A 189 13.82 6.64 -3.53
N ASN A 190 14.28 7.86 -3.25
CA ASN A 190 15.69 8.13 -3.00
C ASN A 190 16.21 7.38 -1.74
N LYS A 191 15.41 7.27 -0.69
CA LYS A 191 15.74 6.47 0.51
C LYS A 191 15.94 4.99 0.18
N LEU A 192 15.20 4.44 -0.79
CA LEU A 192 15.30 3.03 -1.20
C LEU A 192 16.58 2.70 -1.99
N SER A 193 17.31 3.69 -2.50
CA SER A 193 18.52 3.50 -3.32
C SER A 193 19.53 2.53 -2.70
N ARG A 194 19.76 2.63 -1.39
CA ARG A 194 20.69 1.74 -0.67
C ARG A 194 20.18 0.30 -0.65
N GLN A 195 18.90 0.11 -0.40
CA GLN A 195 18.25 -1.20 -0.35
C GLN A 195 18.27 -1.89 -1.72
N VAL A 196 17.87 -1.16 -2.78
CA VAL A 196 17.89 -1.68 -4.16
C VAL A 196 19.29 -2.04 -4.62
N LYS A 197 20.29 -1.24 -4.28
CA LYS A 197 21.70 -1.57 -4.54
C LYS A 197 22.13 -2.85 -3.82
N ALA A 198 21.73 -3.01 -2.55
CA ALA A 198 22.03 -4.22 -1.79
C ALA A 198 21.37 -5.46 -2.41
N TYR A 199 20.14 -5.36 -2.88
CA TYR A 199 19.46 -6.44 -3.57
C TYR A 199 20.16 -6.87 -4.86
N GLY A 200 20.75 -5.94 -5.59
CA GLY A 200 21.55 -6.22 -6.80
C GLY A 200 22.79 -7.10 -6.54
N LEU A 201 23.19 -7.26 -5.28
CA LEU A 201 24.29 -8.14 -4.87
C LEU A 201 23.81 -9.56 -4.48
N LEU A 202 22.50 -9.80 -4.40
CA LEU A 202 21.92 -11.08 -3.95
C LEU A 202 21.45 -11.90 -5.16
N TYR A 203 22.35 -12.71 -5.71
CA TYR A 203 22.03 -13.64 -6.78
C TYR A 203 22.91 -14.90 -6.64
N ASP A 204 22.50 -16.00 -7.26
CA ASP A 204 23.26 -17.25 -7.23
C ASP A 204 24.65 -17.09 -7.85
N GLY A 205 25.68 -17.43 -7.07
CA GLY A 205 27.09 -17.24 -7.46
C GLY A 205 27.66 -15.87 -7.08
N ALA A 206 26.89 -14.98 -6.45
CA ALA A 206 27.38 -13.72 -5.92
C ALA A 206 28.42 -13.94 -4.81
N VAL A 207 29.40 -13.05 -4.74
CA VAL A 207 30.34 -13.04 -3.62
C VAL A 207 29.65 -12.46 -2.39
N VAL A 208 29.70 -13.21 -1.28
CA VAL A 208 29.14 -12.77 0.00
C VAL A 208 29.84 -11.47 0.43
N PRO A 209 29.10 -10.39 0.73
CA PRO A 209 29.68 -9.15 1.23
C PRO A 209 30.47 -9.37 2.52
N ASP A 210 31.57 -8.65 2.67
CA ASP A 210 32.33 -8.66 3.94
C ASP A 210 31.43 -8.21 5.09
N PHE A 211 31.40 -8.97 6.15
CA PHE A 211 30.71 -8.61 7.39
C PHE A 211 31.61 -8.75 8.61
N LYS A 212 31.32 -7.94 9.61
CA LYS A 212 31.94 -8.00 10.95
C LYS A 212 30.82 -8.03 11.97
N LEU A 213 30.70 -9.12 12.70
CA LEU A 213 29.67 -9.32 13.72
C LEU A 213 30.32 -9.63 15.06
N LYS A 214 29.77 -9.10 16.16
CA LYS A 214 30.12 -9.53 17.50
C LYS A 214 29.24 -10.71 17.91
N THR A 215 29.85 -11.78 18.40
CA THR A 215 29.09 -12.88 18.99
C THR A 215 28.40 -12.38 20.26
N ARG A 216 27.21 -12.90 20.53
CA ARG A 216 26.51 -12.60 21.78
C ARG A 216 27.21 -13.34 22.92
N THR A 217 27.68 -12.61 23.92
CA THR A 217 28.12 -13.20 25.18
C THR A 217 26.94 -13.74 25.95
N SER A 218 27.14 -14.82 26.67
CA SER A 218 26.23 -15.23 27.74
C SER A 218 26.22 -14.13 28.82
N ALA A 219 25.02 -13.70 29.26
CA ALA A 219 24.92 -12.73 30.36
C ALA A 219 25.59 -13.16 31.66
N PHE A 220 26.03 -14.42 31.75
CA PHE A 220 26.66 -15.03 32.88
C PHE A 220 28.19 -15.19 32.80
N SER A 221 28.81 -15.02 31.60
CA SER A 221 30.24 -15.31 31.44
C SER A 221 31.16 -14.10 31.61
N GLY A 222 30.63 -12.87 31.56
CA GLY A 222 31.44 -11.65 31.64
C GLY A 222 32.48 -11.47 30.51
N GLU A 223 32.51 -12.39 29.53
CA GLU A 223 33.44 -12.34 28.42
C GLU A 223 32.94 -11.39 27.31
N GLU A 224 33.82 -10.57 26.76
CA GLU A 224 33.50 -9.76 25.58
C GLU A 224 33.20 -10.67 24.38
N GLY A 225 32.14 -10.33 23.62
CA GLY A 225 31.77 -11.08 22.42
C GLY A 225 32.89 -11.08 21.39
N ARG A 226 33.28 -12.27 20.93
CA ARG A 226 34.27 -12.44 19.86
C ARG A 226 33.76 -11.78 18.59
N GLN A 227 34.62 -11.06 17.89
CA GLN A 227 34.32 -10.58 16.54
C GLN A 227 34.53 -11.71 15.53
N ILE A 228 33.54 -11.96 14.67
CA ILE A 228 33.58 -12.88 13.54
C ILE A 228 33.48 -12.11 12.23
N THR A 229 34.15 -12.60 11.21
CA THR A 229 34.22 -12.01 9.88
C THR A 229 33.91 -13.03 8.79
N ALA A 230 33.48 -12.59 7.61
CA ALA A 230 33.25 -13.48 6.46
C ALA A 230 34.50 -14.32 6.09
N LYS A 231 35.70 -13.77 6.31
CA LYS A 231 36.98 -14.42 5.96
C LYS A 231 37.23 -15.70 6.73
N GLU A 232 36.71 -15.82 7.95
CA GLU A 232 36.88 -17.01 8.80
C GLU A 232 36.18 -18.26 8.24
N PHE A 233 35.19 -18.07 7.36
CA PHE A 233 34.41 -19.14 6.74
C PHE A 233 34.89 -19.49 5.34
N LYS A 234 35.99 -18.90 4.87
CA LYS A 234 36.51 -19.15 3.53
C LYS A 234 36.88 -20.63 3.36
N GLY A 235 36.34 -21.27 2.30
CA GLY A 235 36.55 -22.69 2.02
C GLY A 235 35.60 -23.64 2.75
N THR A 236 34.59 -23.10 3.45
CA THR A 236 33.55 -23.89 4.12
C THR A 236 32.15 -23.47 3.65
N TYR A 237 31.16 -24.34 3.85
CA TYR A 237 29.76 -23.95 3.67
C TYR A 237 29.31 -23.13 4.88
N LEU A 238 28.69 -21.97 4.63
CA LEU A 238 28.14 -21.10 5.65
C LEU A 238 26.65 -20.93 5.46
N LEU A 239 25.86 -21.36 6.43
CA LEU A 239 24.42 -21.08 6.50
C LEU A 239 24.19 -19.87 7.41
N ILE A 240 23.65 -18.79 6.85
CA ILE A 240 23.28 -17.57 7.59
C ILE A 240 21.78 -17.58 7.80
N ALA A 241 21.31 -17.62 9.04
CA ALA A 241 19.91 -17.54 9.38
C ALA A 241 19.60 -16.20 10.06
N PHE A 242 18.72 -15.41 9.47
CA PHE A 242 18.18 -14.21 10.08
C PHE A 242 16.94 -14.56 10.90
N TRP A 243 16.88 -14.14 12.15
CA TRP A 243 15.77 -14.44 13.03
C TRP A 243 15.41 -13.26 13.94
N GLY A 244 14.15 -13.22 14.41
CA GLY A 244 13.69 -12.23 15.36
C GLY A 244 12.81 -12.87 16.43
N SER A 245 12.97 -12.46 17.70
CA SER A 245 12.20 -13.01 18.83
C SER A 245 10.70 -12.69 18.74
N TRP A 246 10.33 -11.66 18.02
CA TRP A 246 8.94 -11.20 17.80
C TRP A 246 8.20 -11.97 16.70
N LYS A 247 8.91 -12.76 15.87
CA LYS A 247 8.31 -13.54 14.80
C LYS A 247 8.17 -15.01 15.20
N SER A 248 6.96 -15.48 15.41
CA SER A 248 6.67 -16.83 15.95
C SER A 248 7.35 -17.98 15.19
N GLY A 249 7.41 -17.92 13.86
CA GLY A 249 8.09 -18.93 13.04
C GLY A 249 9.61 -18.90 13.11
N SER A 250 10.23 -17.79 13.51
CA SER A 250 11.69 -17.63 13.53
C SER A 250 12.38 -18.54 14.53
N GLN A 251 11.79 -18.72 15.71
CA GLN A 251 12.35 -19.57 16.75
C GLN A 251 12.33 -21.05 16.32
N SER A 252 11.22 -21.48 15.72
CA SER A 252 11.09 -22.85 15.20
C SER A 252 12.10 -23.15 14.08
N ALA A 253 12.33 -22.19 13.20
CA ALA A 253 13.36 -22.29 12.16
C ALA A 253 14.76 -22.44 12.76
N LEU A 254 15.10 -21.64 13.79
CA LEU A 254 16.39 -21.70 14.48
C LEU A 254 16.62 -23.08 15.13
N TYR A 255 15.59 -23.69 15.74
CA TYR A 255 15.69 -25.04 16.29
C TYR A 255 15.95 -26.10 15.22
N ARG A 256 15.35 -25.97 14.04
CA ARG A 256 15.62 -26.87 12.90
C ARG A 256 17.06 -26.74 12.42
N VAL A 257 17.57 -25.53 12.23
CA VAL A 257 18.96 -25.27 11.81
C VAL A 257 19.97 -25.85 12.81
N ARG A 258 19.74 -25.78 14.12
CA ARG A 258 20.61 -26.37 15.14
C ARG A 258 20.74 -27.89 15.07
N ARG A 259 19.80 -28.58 14.40
CA ARG A 259 19.86 -30.05 14.21
C ARG A 259 20.78 -30.45 13.04
N PHE A 260 21.12 -29.55 12.15
CA PHE A 260 22.15 -29.78 11.14
C PHE A 260 23.52 -29.56 11.77
N ARG A 261 23.91 -30.47 12.66
CA ARG A 261 25.33 -30.66 12.98
C ARG A 261 25.92 -31.63 11.97
N ILE A 262 26.77 -31.11 11.10
CA ILE A 262 27.70 -31.90 10.30
C ILE A 262 28.91 -32.23 11.16
#